data_c8fca67010d0e26c14f145c04d2e79d9
#
_entry.id   c8fca67010d0e26c14f145c04d2e79d9
#
_cell.length_a   1.000
_cell.length_b   1.000
_cell.length_c   1.000
_cell.angle_alpha   90.00
_cell.angle_beta   90.00
_cell.angle_gamma   90.00
#
_symmetry.space_group_name_H-M   'P 1'
#
loop_
_entity.id
_entity.type
_entity.pdbx_description
1 polymer ?
#
loop_
_entity_poly.entity_id
_entity_poly.type
_entity_poly.pdbx_seq_one_letter_code
_entity_poly.pdbx_strand_id
1 'polypeptide(L)'
;MRRPARWIAGSVLVVGAALVALLATRPAATATEVDSPLVGEHAPALVGTTLSGQRFDLASLSGRWVVVNFFASWCQPCQEEEPALVTFAYHHRAAGGASVVGVVYDDTAGNARSFLSSSGATWPAVLDPGGTVAVDFGVRAPPETFIVSPTGTVVAHLDGPVTTGQLDYWLTRASGAT
;
A
#
# COMPACT_ATOMS: atom_id res chain seq x y z
N MET A 1 -46.30 34.61 -17.32
CA MET A 1 -46.09 33.53 -16.35
C MET A 1 -44.82 32.71 -16.65
N ARG A 2 -43.59 33.27 -16.53
CA ARG A 2 -42.31 32.55 -16.87
C ARG A 2 -41.19 32.70 -15.83
N ARG A 3 -41.52 33.04 -14.57
CA ARG A 3 -40.49 33.32 -13.54
C ARG A 3 -40.02 32.12 -12.64
N PRO A 4 -40.80 31.03 -12.42
CA PRO A 4 -40.36 29.99 -11.55
C PRO A 4 -39.21 29.12 -12.10
N ALA A 5 -39.15 28.90 -13.42
CA ALA A 5 -38.12 28.06 -14.05
C ALA A 5 -36.69 28.60 -13.88
N ARG A 6 -36.53 29.95 -13.86
CA ARG A 6 -35.20 30.58 -13.67
C ARG A 6 -34.65 30.40 -12.25
N TRP A 7 -35.55 30.41 -11.27
CA TRP A 7 -35.16 30.16 -9.85
C TRP A 7 -34.81 28.72 -9.62
N ILE A 8 -35.54 27.77 -10.21
CA ILE A 8 -35.23 26.34 -10.13
C ILE A 8 -33.87 26.03 -10.80
N ALA A 9 -33.60 26.57 -11.98
CA ALA A 9 -32.34 26.43 -12.68
C ALA A 9 -31.15 26.99 -11.86
N GLY A 10 -31.33 28.16 -11.23
CA GLY A 10 -30.33 28.75 -10.34
C GLY A 10 -30.04 27.90 -9.11
N SER A 11 -31.08 27.36 -8.48
CA SER A 11 -30.94 26.48 -7.31
C SER A 11 -30.21 25.19 -7.64
N VAL A 12 -30.51 24.56 -8.78
CA VAL A 12 -29.83 23.33 -9.23
C VAL A 12 -28.34 23.59 -9.49
N LEU A 13 -28.00 24.73 -10.10
CA LEU A 13 -26.62 25.11 -10.36
C LEU A 13 -25.82 25.34 -9.06
N VAL A 14 -26.42 26.03 -8.09
CA VAL A 14 -25.79 26.28 -6.78
C VAL A 14 -25.58 24.99 -6.01
N VAL A 15 -26.59 24.12 -5.98
CA VAL A 15 -26.47 22.79 -5.31
C VAL A 15 -25.43 21.93 -6.01
N GLY A 16 -25.40 21.93 -7.35
CA GLY A 16 -24.38 21.19 -8.11
C GLY A 16 -22.97 21.70 -7.84
N ALA A 17 -22.77 23.03 -7.86
CA ALA A 17 -21.49 23.63 -7.54
C ALA A 17 -21.04 23.34 -6.08
N ALA A 18 -21.96 23.41 -5.12
CA ALA A 18 -21.68 23.09 -3.73
C ALA A 18 -21.30 21.60 -3.56
N LEU A 19 -21.97 20.69 -4.26
CA LEU A 19 -21.67 19.27 -4.24
C LEU A 19 -20.28 18.98 -4.84
N VAL A 20 -19.96 19.60 -5.98
CA VAL A 20 -18.64 19.49 -6.60
C VAL A 20 -17.55 20.04 -5.68
N ALA A 21 -17.76 21.19 -5.05
CA ALA A 21 -16.83 21.76 -4.10
C ALA A 21 -16.62 20.84 -2.87
N LEU A 22 -17.70 20.25 -2.34
CA LEU A 22 -17.65 19.32 -1.22
C LEU A 22 -16.86 18.05 -1.60
N LEU A 23 -17.07 17.52 -2.81
CA LEU A 23 -16.33 16.34 -3.28
C LEU A 23 -14.85 16.65 -3.55
N ALA A 24 -14.55 17.85 -4.08
CA ALA A 24 -13.19 18.28 -4.35
C ALA A 24 -12.36 18.57 -3.07
N THR A 25 -13.02 18.85 -1.95
CA THR A 25 -12.35 19.12 -0.66
C THR A 25 -12.24 17.90 0.24
N ARG A 26 -12.68 16.72 -0.22
CA ARG A 26 -12.49 15.50 0.58
C ARG A 26 -11.00 15.18 0.67
N PRO A 27 -10.47 14.94 1.90
CA PRO A 27 -9.10 14.47 2.05
C PRO A 27 -8.94 13.13 1.33
N ALA A 28 -7.77 12.90 0.74
CA ALA A 28 -7.43 11.61 0.17
C ALA A 28 -7.57 10.52 1.26
N ALA A 29 -8.08 9.37 0.87
CA ALA A 29 -8.09 8.23 1.77
C ALA A 29 -6.65 7.89 2.17
N THR A 30 -6.44 7.61 3.44
CA THR A 30 -5.15 7.13 3.96
C THR A 30 -5.38 5.81 4.67
N ALA A 31 -4.34 4.98 4.69
CA ALA A 31 -4.39 3.69 5.36
C ALA A 31 -4.81 3.82 6.83
N THR A 32 -5.60 2.86 7.27
CA THR A 32 -6.02 2.74 8.66
C THR A 32 -5.30 1.53 9.28
N GLU A 33 -4.78 1.70 10.50
CA GLU A 33 -4.29 0.56 11.28
C GLU A 33 -5.45 -0.38 11.61
N VAL A 34 -5.28 -1.65 11.29
CA VAL A 34 -6.28 -2.70 11.59
C VAL A 34 -5.77 -3.62 12.68
N ASP A 35 -6.70 -4.02 13.54
CA ASP A 35 -6.43 -5.10 14.48
C ASP A 35 -6.27 -6.42 13.70
N SER A 36 -5.09 -7.00 13.79
CA SER A 36 -4.72 -8.20 13.06
C SER A 36 -4.05 -9.20 14.01
N PRO A 37 -4.44 -10.48 13.94
CA PRO A 37 -3.82 -11.53 14.76
C PRO A 37 -2.33 -11.72 14.48
N LEU A 38 -1.83 -11.16 13.38
CA LEU A 38 -0.40 -11.21 13.03
C LEU A 38 0.43 -10.16 13.77
N VAL A 39 -0.18 -9.10 14.29
CA VAL A 39 0.57 -8.06 15.01
C VAL A 39 1.10 -8.63 16.32
N GLY A 40 2.42 -8.57 16.48
CA GLY A 40 3.15 -9.20 17.58
C GLY A 40 3.68 -10.60 17.27
N GLU A 41 3.25 -11.23 16.19
CA GLU A 41 3.67 -12.55 15.76
C GLU A 41 4.73 -12.48 14.65
N HIS A 42 5.42 -13.58 14.41
CA HIS A 42 6.31 -13.68 13.24
C HIS A 42 5.52 -13.57 11.93
N ALA A 43 6.05 -12.80 10.99
CA ALA A 43 5.47 -12.69 9.66
C ALA A 43 5.37 -14.10 9.01
N PRO A 44 4.26 -14.40 8.33
CA PRO A 44 4.13 -15.60 7.54
C PRO A 44 5.25 -15.73 6.50
N ALA A 45 5.53 -16.95 6.07
CA ALA A 45 6.54 -17.19 5.05
C ALA A 45 6.15 -16.51 3.73
N LEU A 46 7.02 -15.65 3.22
CA LEU A 46 6.88 -15.03 1.92
C LEU A 46 8.02 -15.53 1.04
N VAL A 47 7.77 -16.66 0.37
CA VAL A 47 8.72 -17.31 -0.54
C VAL A 47 8.08 -17.45 -1.90
N GLY A 48 8.77 -17.03 -2.95
CA GLY A 48 8.22 -17.10 -4.29
C GLY A 48 9.20 -16.66 -5.37
N THR A 49 8.66 -16.49 -6.57
CA THR A 49 9.40 -15.96 -7.71
C THR A 49 9.00 -14.50 -7.92
N THR A 50 9.98 -13.64 -8.05
CA THR A 50 9.74 -12.21 -8.35
C THR A 50 9.33 -11.99 -9.80
N LEU A 51 8.81 -10.80 -10.09
CA LEU A 51 8.56 -10.36 -11.48
C LEU A 51 9.80 -10.39 -12.38
N SER A 52 11.01 -10.29 -11.80
CA SER A 52 12.27 -10.45 -12.53
C SER A 52 12.71 -11.91 -12.73
N GLY A 53 11.94 -12.89 -12.23
CA GLY A 53 12.22 -14.31 -12.32
C GLY A 53 13.21 -14.84 -11.26
N GLN A 54 13.60 -14.03 -10.30
CA GLN A 54 14.50 -14.44 -9.22
C GLN A 54 13.73 -15.09 -8.07
N ARG A 55 14.34 -16.03 -7.37
CA ARG A 55 13.80 -16.57 -6.12
C ARG A 55 13.91 -15.49 -5.03
N PHE A 56 12.85 -15.31 -4.30
CA PHE A 56 12.76 -14.41 -3.15
C PHE A 56 12.37 -15.20 -1.88
N ASP A 57 12.91 -14.79 -0.76
CA ASP A 57 12.57 -15.28 0.56
C ASP A 57 12.67 -14.09 1.54
N LEU A 58 11.56 -13.77 2.23
CA LEU A 58 11.51 -12.68 3.21
C LEU A 58 12.56 -12.87 4.32
N ALA A 59 12.86 -14.10 4.71
CA ALA A 59 13.87 -14.39 5.72
C ALA A 59 15.27 -13.89 5.35
N SER A 60 15.55 -13.71 4.06
CA SER A 60 16.82 -13.13 3.58
C SER A 60 17.00 -11.65 3.95
N LEU A 61 15.93 -10.97 4.36
CA LEU A 61 15.94 -9.58 4.82
C LEU A 61 15.98 -9.45 6.36
N SER A 62 16.22 -10.54 7.08
CA SER A 62 16.41 -10.51 8.53
C SER A 62 17.47 -9.48 8.94
N GLY A 63 17.22 -8.74 10.02
CA GLY A 63 18.06 -7.63 10.46
C GLY A 63 17.68 -6.27 9.85
N ARG A 64 16.67 -6.21 8.98
CA ARG A 64 16.18 -4.99 8.35
C ARG A 64 14.67 -4.81 8.61
N TRP A 65 14.23 -3.58 8.63
CA TRP A 65 12.81 -3.27 8.51
C TRP A 65 12.30 -3.62 7.11
N VAL A 66 11.14 -4.24 7.04
CA VAL A 66 10.53 -4.58 5.75
C VAL A 66 9.08 -4.08 5.71
N VAL A 67 8.76 -3.37 4.63
CA VAL A 67 7.39 -2.99 4.25
C VAL A 67 6.92 -4.00 3.23
N VAL A 68 6.02 -4.90 3.60
CA VAL A 68 5.39 -5.87 2.70
C VAL A 68 4.07 -5.26 2.23
N ASN A 69 3.98 -4.91 0.95
CA ASN A 69 2.82 -4.26 0.35
C ASN A 69 2.15 -5.19 -0.66
N PHE A 70 0.87 -5.49 -0.42
CA PHE A 70 0.02 -6.24 -1.36
C PHE A 70 -0.65 -5.27 -2.31
N PHE A 71 -0.43 -5.46 -3.61
CA PHE A 71 -0.89 -4.54 -4.64
C PHE A 71 -1.39 -5.26 -5.89
N ALA A 72 -2.16 -4.53 -6.70
CA ALA A 72 -2.53 -4.95 -8.06
C ALA A 72 -2.50 -3.74 -9.01
N SER A 73 -2.22 -3.96 -10.28
CA SER A 73 -2.18 -2.88 -11.28
C SER A 73 -3.56 -2.26 -11.55
N TRP A 74 -4.63 -3.01 -11.36
CA TRP A 74 -6.01 -2.56 -11.51
C TRP A 74 -6.57 -1.83 -10.28
N CYS A 75 -5.83 -1.84 -9.16
CA CYS A 75 -6.23 -1.22 -7.91
C CYS A 75 -5.93 0.29 -7.95
N GLN A 76 -6.95 1.14 -8.00
CA GLN A 76 -6.76 2.58 -8.04
C GLN A 76 -6.08 3.13 -6.78
N PRO A 77 -6.46 2.76 -5.54
CA PRO A 77 -5.74 3.20 -4.34
C PRO A 77 -4.27 2.78 -4.32
N CYS A 78 -3.92 1.62 -4.93
CA CYS A 78 -2.52 1.20 -5.07
C CYS A 78 -1.73 2.15 -5.97
N GLN A 79 -2.36 2.65 -7.05
CA GLN A 79 -1.75 3.65 -7.92
C GLN A 79 -1.55 4.99 -7.20
N GLU A 80 -2.44 5.33 -6.29
CA GLU A 80 -2.37 6.57 -5.50
C GLU A 80 -1.26 6.53 -4.44
N GLU A 81 -0.98 5.36 -3.83
CA GLU A 81 0.08 5.21 -2.80
C GLU A 81 1.49 5.01 -3.39
N GLU A 82 1.59 4.56 -4.63
CA GLU A 82 2.88 4.18 -5.24
C GLU A 82 3.96 5.27 -5.15
N PRO A 83 3.67 6.59 -5.38
CA PRO A 83 4.67 7.64 -5.20
C PRO A 83 5.20 7.74 -3.75
N ALA A 84 4.37 7.40 -2.77
CA ALA A 84 4.78 7.40 -1.36
C ALA A 84 5.74 6.23 -1.08
N LEU A 85 5.46 5.04 -1.62
CA LEU A 85 6.34 3.87 -1.52
C LEU A 85 7.68 4.11 -2.22
N VAL A 86 7.68 4.73 -3.42
CA VAL A 86 8.89 5.12 -4.14
C VAL A 86 9.74 6.09 -3.33
N THR A 87 9.10 7.12 -2.77
CA THR A 87 9.78 8.11 -1.91
C THR A 87 10.37 7.45 -0.66
N PHE A 88 9.59 6.60 0.00
CA PHE A 88 10.04 5.86 1.18
C PHE A 88 11.23 4.95 0.85
N ALA A 89 11.15 4.13 -0.19
CA ALA A 89 12.22 3.25 -0.61
C ALA A 89 13.51 4.02 -0.94
N TYR A 90 13.37 5.19 -1.58
CA TYR A 90 14.51 6.06 -1.88
C TYR A 90 15.19 6.59 -0.61
N HIS A 91 14.42 7.05 0.38
CA HIS A 91 14.97 7.58 1.63
C HIS A 91 15.66 6.49 2.47
N HIS A 92 15.11 5.27 2.46
CA HIS A 92 15.57 4.17 3.30
C HIS A 92 16.51 3.17 2.59
N ARG A 93 17.03 3.49 1.40
CA ARG A 93 17.91 2.59 0.63
C ARG A 93 19.28 2.31 1.26
N ALA A 94 19.71 3.13 2.22
CA ALA A 94 21.00 2.98 2.88
C ALA A 94 21.10 1.68 3.69
N ALA A 95 22.31 1.23 3.97
CA ALA A 95 22.54 0.09 4.83
C ALA A 95 21.92 0.33 6.23
N GLY A 96 21.16 -0.64 6.72
CA GLY A 96 20.40 -0.53 7.98
C GLY A 96 19.05 0.16 7.86
N GLY A 97 18.68 0.68 6.67
CA GLY A 97 17.34 1.22 6.41
C GLY A 97 16.26 0.15 6.22
N ALA A 98 15.10 0.58 5.72
CA ALA A 98 13.98 -0.32 5.42
C ALA A 98 14.01 -0.77 3.94
N SER A 99 13.45 -1.95 3.70
CA SER A 99 13.20 -2.48 2.36
C SER A 99 11.71 -2.53 2.07
N VAL A 100 11.32 -2.24 0.84
CA VAL A 100 9.96 -2.50 0.35
C VAL A 100 9.97 -3.83 -0.40
N VAL A 101 8.91 -4.62 -0.24
CA VAL A 101 8.64 -5.85 -0.99
C VAL A 101 7.19 -5.81 -1.43
N GLY A 102 6.96 -5.87 -2.73
CA GLY A 102 5.61 -6.00 -3.27
C GLY A 102 5.17 -7.48 -3.32
N VAL A 103 3.89 -7.72 -3.10
CA VAL A 103 3.24 -9.01 -3.38
C VAL A 103 2.11 -8.76 -4.37
N VAL A 104 2.16 -9.46 -5.50
CA VAL A 104 1.17 -9.30 -6.58
C VAL A 104 -0.10 -10.03 -6.21
N TYR A 105 -1.17 -9.26 -5.97
CA TYR A 105 -2.48 -9.75 -5.57
C TYR A 105 -3.41 -9.86 -6.77
N ASP A 106 -3.84 -11.08 -7.09
CA ASP A 106 -4.83 -11.37 -8.15
C ASP A 106 -4.61 -10.56 -9.44
N ASP A 107 -3.37 -10.57 -9.95
CA ASP A 107 -2.98 -9.84 -11.14
C ASP A 107 -2.00 -10.66 -11.99
N THR A 108 -1.88 -10.28 -13.24
CA THR A 108 -0.91 -10.90 -14.16
C THR A 108 0.50 -10.33 -13.96
N ALA A 109 1.51 -11.18 -14.15
CA ALA A 109 2.90 -10.74 -14.10
C ALA A 109 3.22 -9.62 -15.10
N GLY A 110 2.54 -9.61 -16.26
CA GLY A 110 2.71 -8.58 -17.29
C GLY A 110 2.20 -7.21 -16.83
N ASN A 111 0.97 -7.17 -16.32
CA ASN A 111 0.34 -5.94 -15.82
C ASN A 111 1.08 -5.39 -14.61
N ALA A 112 1.36 -6.23 -13.61
CA ALA A 112 2.11 -5.84 -12.42
C ALA A 112 3.51 -5.29 -12.77
N ARG A 113 4.21 -5.91 -13.72
CA ARG A 113 5.51 -5.41 -14.19
C ARG A 113 5.40 -4.05 -14.86
N SER A 114 4.39 -3.87 -15.73
CA SER A 114 4.15 -2.59 -16.42
C SER A 114 3.82 -1.48 -15.41
N PHE A 115 3.00 -1.78 -14.42
CA PHE A 115 2.65 -0.86 -13.35
C PHE A 115 3.89 -0.39 -12.58
N LEU A 116 4.68 -1.31 -12.01
CA LEU A 116 5.87 -0.95 -11.23
C LEU A 116 6.94 -0.25 -12.07
N SER A 117 7.11 -0.66 -13.33
CA SER A 117 8.10 0.00 -14.21
C SER A 117 7.71 1.45 -14.54
N SER A 118 6.42 1.75 -14.62
CA SER A 118 5.93 3.12 -14.89
C SER A 118 6.03 4.04 -13.68
N SER A 119 6.00 3.48 -12.46
CA SER A 119 6.08 4.25 -11.21
C SER A 119 7.52 4.55 -10.76
N GLY A 120 8.51 3.85 -11.32
CA GLY A 120 9.90 3.94 -10.88
C GLY A 120 10.22 3.07 -9.66
N ALA A 121 9.36 2.11 -9.33
CA ALA A 121 9.61 1.12 -8.29
C ALA A 121 10.87 0.29 -8.59
N THR A 122 11.72 0.10 -7.58
CA THR A 122 12.99 -0.64 -7.71
C THR A 122 13.09 -1.85 -6.79
N TRP A 123 12.07 -2.10 -5.98
CA TRP A 123 12.03 -3.21 -5.04
C TRP A 123 11.55 -4.51 -5.70
N PRO A 124 11.86 -5.68 -5.11
CA PRO A 124 11.34 -6.94 -5.58
C PRO A 124 9.83 -7.03 -5.39
N ALA A 125 9.12 -7.53 -6.40
CA ALA A 125 7.71 -7.89 -6.29
C ALA A 125 7.53 -9.37 -6.58
N VAL A 126 6.95 -10.08 -5.61
CA VAL A 126 6.77 -11.53 -5.61
C VAL A 126 5.42 -11.87 -6.22
N LEU A 127 5.40 -12.83 -7.12
CA LEU A 127 4.17 -13.42 -7.64
C LEU A 127 3.56 -14.33 -6.59
N ASP A 128 2.25 -14.23 -6.40
CA ASP A 128 1.46 -15.10 -5.52
C ASP A 128 0.40 -15.88 -6.32
N PRO A 129 0.81 -16.85 -7.17
CA PRO A 129 -0.13 -17.62 -7.96
C PRO A 129 -0.99 -18.48 -7.04
N GLY A 130 -2.30 -18.23 -7.07
CA GLY A 130 -3.28 -18.92 -6.20
C GLY A 130 -3.52 -18.25 -4.87
N GLY A 131 -2.87 -17.11 -4.56
CA GLY A 131 -3.18 -16.27 -3.40
C GLY A 131 -2.77 -16.85 -2.05
N THR A 132 -1.85 -17.81 -2.02
CA THR A 132 -1.45 -18.48 -0.77
C THR A 132 -0.80 -17.51 0.20
N VAL A 133 0.11 -16.66 -0.28
CA VAL A 133 0.77 -15.65 0.56
C VAL A 133 -0.24 -14.64 1.08
N ALA A 134 -1.17 -14.19 0.22
CA ALA A 134 -2.23 -13.27 0.63
C ALA A 134 -3.14 -13.88 1.71
N VAL A 135 -3.50 -15.16 1.59
CA VAL A 135 -4.29 -15.89 2.60
C VAL A 135 -3.53 -16.00 3.91
N ASP A 136 -2.24 -16.37 3.89
CA ASP A 136 -1.42 -16.50 5.09
C ASP A 136 -1.24 -15.17 5.84
N PHE A 137 -1.17 -14.05 5.11
CA PHE A 137 -1.17 -12.69 5.66
C PHE A 137 -2.56 -12.18 6.05
N GLY A 138 -3.63 -12.90 5.69
CA GLY A 138 -5.01 -12.49 5.98
C GLY A 138 -5.48 -11.29 5.13
N VAL A 139 -4.86 -11.07 3.98
CA VAL A 139 -5.19 -9.98 3.04
C VAL A 139 -6.56 -10.22 2.42
N ARG A 140 -7.39 -9.17 2.41
CA ARG A 140 -8.75 -9.21 1.86
C ARG A 140 -8.86 -8.50 0.53
N ALA A 141 -8.19 -7.36 0.40
CA ALA A 141 -8.19 -6.57 -0.83
C ALA A 141 -7.00 -5.59 -0.83
N PRO A 142 -6.36 -5.35 -1.99
CA PRO A 142 -5.26 -4.39 -2.09
C PRO A 142 -5.78 -2.92 -2.02
N PRO A 143 -4.96 -1.98 -1.51
CA PRO A 143 -3.66 -2.23 -0.93
C PRO A 143 -3.77 -2.58 0.55
N GLU A 144 -3.00 -3.57 0.99
CA GLU A 144 -2.76 -3.82 2.40
C GLU A 144 -1.25 -3.88 2.63
N THR A 145 -0.80 -3.27 3.72
CA THR A 145 0.64 -3.14 4.02
C THR A 145 0.97 -3.66 5.40
N PHE A 146 1.98 -4.51 5.50
CA PHE A 146 2.50 -5.03 6.76
C PHE A 146 3.89 -4.47 7.02
N ILE A 147 4.11 -3.98 8.22
CA ILE A 147 5.43 -3.53 8.68
C ILE A 147 6.06 -4.66 9.47
N VAL A 148 7.19 -5.15 9.01
CA VAL A 148 7.94 -6.26 9.64
C VAL A 148 9.23 -5.73 10.23
N SER A 149 9.45 -6.01 11.51
CA SER A 149 10.65 -5.61 12.25
C SER A 149 11.91 -6.38 11.81
N PRO A 150 13.10 -5.93 12.18
CA PRO A 150 14.35 -6.66 11.92
C PRO A 150 14.39 -8.08 12.50
N THR A 151 13.57 -8.36 13.51
CA THR A 151 13.42 -9.70 14.10
C THR A 151 12.42 -10.59 13.39
N GLY A 152 11.77 -10.08 12.33
CA GLY A 152 10.76 -10.82 11.58
C GLY A 152 9.34 -10.74 12.16
N THR A 153 9.11 -9.89 13.15
CA THR A 153 7.80 -9.72 13.79
C THR A 153 6.98 -8.67 13.05
N VAL A 154 5.71 -8.94 12.78
CA VAL A 154 4.76 -7.95 12.26
C VAL A 154 4.44 -6.94 13.36
N VAL A 155 4.70 -5.67 13.13
CA VAL A 155 4.46 -4.58 14.11
C VAL A 155 3.27 -3.73 13.77
N ALA A 156 2.82 -3.77 12.52
CA ALA A 156 1.59 -3.09 12.08
C ALA A 156 1.00 -3.76 10.84
N HIS A 157 -0.32 -3.67 10.72
CA HIS A 157 -1.11 -3.99 9.55
C HIS A 157 -1.94 -2.75 9.19
N LEU A 158 -1.76 -2.27 7.97
CA LEU A 158 -2.39 -1.05 7.43
C LEU A 158 -3.28 -1.43 6.24
N ASP A 159 -4.56 -1.11 6.34
CA ASP A 159 -5.56 -1.31 5.28
C ASP A 159 -5.82 0.02 4.56
N GLY A 160 -5.67 0.02 3.26
CA GLY A 160 -5.77 1.18 2.38
C GLY A 160 -4.43 1.83 2.02
N PRO A 161 -4.46 2.92 1.23
CA PRO A 161 -3.26 3.55 0.68
C PRO A 161 -2.40 4.22 1.75
N VAL A 162 -1.14 3.83 1.82
CA VAL A 162 -0.16 4.37 2.79
C VAL A 162 0.47 5.68 2.31
N THR A 163 0.95 6.46 3.26
CA THR A 163 1.79 7.62 3.03
C THR A 163 3.21 7.39 3.54
N THR A 164 4.20 8.09 2.98
CA THR A 164 5.59 8.05 3.47
C THR A 164 5.67 8.34 4.96
N GLY A 165 4.90 9.35 5.44
CA GLY A 165 4.89 9.71 6.86
C GLY A 165 4.33 8.63 7.78
N GLN A 166 3.33 7.83 7.33
CA GLN A 166 2.82 6.70 8.09
C GLN A 166 3.87 5.59 8.19
N LEU A 167 4.57 5.28 7.09
CA LEU A 167 5.64 4.29 7.07
C LEU A 167 6.79 4.70 8.00
N ASP A 168 7.25 5.95 7.91
CA ASP A 168 8.31 6.51 8.77
C ASP A 168 7.92 6.48 10.26
N TYR A 169 6.66 6.81 10.56
CA TYR A 169 6.13 6.76 11.92
C TYR A 169 6.27 5.36 12.52
N TRP A 170 5.89 4.31 11.78
CA TRP A 170 5.97 2.94 12.29
C TRP A 170 7.41 2.47 12.51
N LEU A 171 8.33 2.80 11.62
CA LEU A 171 9.74 2.50 11.81
C LEU A 171 10.30 3.16 13.06
N THR A 172 9.97 4.43 13.28
CA THR A 172 10.47 5.20 14.42
C THR A 172 9.87 4.72 15.74
N ARG A 173 8.55 4.50 15.78
CA ARG A 173 7.82 4.05 16.96
C ARG A 173 8.31 2.69 17.45
N ALA A 174 8.46 1.74 16.53
CA ALA A 174 8.89 0.41 16.87
C ALA A 174 10.38 0.30 17.20
N SER A 175 11.23 1.22 16.69
CA SER A 175 12.64 1.31 17.06
C SER A 175 12.85 1.90 18.45
N GLY A 176 11.93 2.71 18.95
CA GLY A 176 12.00 3.33 20.31
C GLY A 176 11.36 2.48 21.42
N ALA A 177 10.78 1.33 21.09
CA ALA A 177 10.11 0.42 22.03
C ALA A 177 11.02 -0.74 22.52
N THR A 178 12.33 -0.70 22.19
CA THR A 178 13.34 -1.70 22.59
C THR A 178 14.15 -1.27 23.78
#